data_68160cd9211ce159099ea4c59f9aaac1
#
_entry.id   68160cd9211ce159099ea4c59f9aaac1
#
_cell.length_a   1.000
_cell.length_b   1.000
_cell.length_c   1.000
_cell.angle_alpha   90.00
_cell.angle_beta   90.00
_cell.angle_gamma   90.00
#
_symmetry.space_group_name_H-M   'P 1'
#
loop_
_entity.id
_entity.type
_entity.pdbx_description
1 polymer ?
#
loop_
_entity_poly.entity_id
_entity_poly.type
_entity_poly.pdbx_seq_one_letter_code
_entity_poly.pdbx_strand_id
1 'polypeptide(L)'
;MKLKTILEILEATPLCGNRSLDLEVQTVGASDLMSEVLAGWSYGCILLTGLTSIQVIRTAMVAGVGAVVFVRNKRPTDEVIELAESDNLPLAISPCSMFVSCGRLHHMGMTGLDGNR
;
A
#
# COMPACT_ATOMS: atom_id res chain seq x y z
N MET A 1 7.05 8.16 -8.35
CA MET A 1 7.97 8.06 -7.19
C MET A 1 8.30 6.60 -6.93
N LYS A 2 9.54 6.30 -6.64
CA LYS A 2 9.94 4.92 -6.35
C LYS A 2 9.38 4.45 -5.01
N LEU A 3 9.02 3.18 -4.93
CA LEU A 3 8.50 2.58 -3.69
C LEU A 3 9.43 2.83 -2.51
N LYS A 4 10.74 2.68 -2.72
CA LYS A 4 11.74 2.95 -1.69
C LYS A 4 11.56 4.35 -1.07
N THR A 5 11.38 5.36 -1.90
CA THR A 5 11.20 6.75 -1.45
C THR A 5 9.88 6.91 -0.68
N ILE A 6 8.82 6.28 -1.16
CA ILE A 6 7.52 6.31 -0.47
C ILE A 6 7.66 5.72 0.93
N LEU A 7 8.32 4.59 1.06
CA LEU A 7 8.51 3.94 2.36
C LEU A 7 9.33 4.82 3.32
N GLU A 8 10.33 5.52 2.81
CA GLU A 8 11.11 6.47 3.62
C GLU A 8 10.23 7.62 4.13
N ILE A 9 9.39 8.18 3.26
CA ILE A 9 8.47 9.28 3.62
C ILE A 9 7.49 8.84 4.72
N LEU A 10 7.01 7.61 4.65
CA LEU A 10 6.07 7.05 5.62
C LEU A 10 6.74 6.43 6.84
N GLU A 11 8.06 6.48 6.93
CA GLU A 11 8.84 5.81 7.98
C GLU A 11 8.49 4.33 8.06
N ALA A 12 8.21 3.72 6.92
CA ALA A 12 7.72 2.36 6.83
C ALA A 12 8.87 1.35 6.80
N THR A 13 8.62 0.20 7.41
CA THR A 13 9.55 -0.93 7.42
C THR A 13 9.01 -1.99 6.47
N PRO A 14 9.78 -2.42 5.47
CA PRO A 14 9.36 -3.51 4.58
C PRO A 14 9.16 -4.81 5.35
N LEU A 15 8.08 -5.53 5.04
CA LEU A 15 7.79 -6.85 5.58
C LEU A 15 8.14 -7.96 4.57
N CYS A 16 7.97 -7.66 3.28
CA CYS A 16 8.37 -8.54 2.19
C CYS A 16 8.42 -7.73 0.89
N GLY A 17 8.89 -8.35 -0.18
CA GLY A 17 8.95 -7.68 -1.49
C GLY A 17 10.14 -6.75 -1.67
N ASN A 18 11.25 -7.00 -0.99
CA ASN A 18 12.45 -6.15 -1.06
C ASN A 18 13.01 -6.01 -2.48
N ARG A 19 12.67 -6.93 -3.38
CA ARG A 19 13.11 -6.86 -4.78
C ARG A 19 12.38 -5.77 -5.58
N SER A 20 11.28 -5.25 -5.04
CA SER A 20 10.41 -4.28 -5.73
C SER A 20 10.64 -2.83 -5.28
N LEU A 21 11.73 -2.55 -4.56
CA LEU A 21 11.99 -1.20 -4.04
C LEU A 21 12.15 -0.14 -5.13
N ASP A 22 12.52 -0.54 -6.34
CA ASP A 22 12.64 0.37 -7.49
C ASP A 22 11.34 0.52 -8.28
N LEU A 23 10.27 -0.12 -7.86
CA LEU A 23 8.96 -0.01 -8.52
C LEU A 23 8.51 1.45 -8.53
N GLU A 24 8.10 1.93 -9.71
CA GLU A 24 7.50 3.26 -9.84
C GLU A 24 6.03 3.22 -9.46
N VAL A 25 5.64 4.12 -8.56
CA VAL A 25 4.25 4.25 -8.10
C VAL A 25 3.83 5.71 -8.22
N GLN A 26 2.67 5.96 -8.81
CA GLN A 26 2.20 7.32 -9.04
C GLN A 26 0.92 7.64 -8.26
N THR A 27 0.15 6.63 -7.92
CA THR A 27 -1.17 6.83 -7.30
C THR A 27 -1.25 6.17 -5.94
N VAL A 28 -2.11 6.71 -5.09
CA VAL A 28 -2.33 6.26 -3.72
C VAL A 28 -3.80 5.90 -3.56
N GLY A 29 -4.06 4.66 -3.11
CA GLY A 29 -5.37 4.27 -2.61
C GLY A 29 -5.32 4.23 -1.10
N ALA A 30 -6.33 4.78 -0.43
CA ALA A 30 -6.38 4.82 1.02
C ALA A 30 -7.78 4.41 1.47
N SER A 31 -7.94 3.16 1.88
CA SER A 31 -9.25 2.65 2.28
C SER A 31 -9.11 1.38 3.10
N ASP A 32 -10.05 1.21 4.04
CA ASP A 32 -10.28 -0.06 4.75
C ASP A 32 -11.44 -0.83 4.14
N LEU A 33 -12.09 -0.29 3.12
CA LEU A 33 -13.22 -0.93 2.46
C LEU A 33 -12.75 -1.54 1.13
N MET A 34 -12.65 -2.87 1.12
CA MET A 34 -12.08 -3.57 -0.04
C MET A 34 -12.93 -3.46 -1.30
N SER A 35 -14.25 -3.27 -1.17
CA SER A 35 -15.11 -3.00 -2.33
C SER A 35 -14.73 -1.71 -3.05
N GLU A 36 -14.26 -0.70 -2.33
CA GLU A 36 -13.78 0.54 -2.95
C GLU A 36 -12.47 0.33 -3.70
N VAL A 37 -11.59 -0.52 -3.15
CA VAL A 37 -10.32 -0.86 -3.81
C VAL A 37 -10.60 -1.57 -5.13
N LEU A 38 -11.56 -2.50 -5.15
CA LEU A 38 -11.94 -3.22 -6.37
C LEU A 38 -12.64 -2.33 -7.39
N ALA A 39 -13.45 -1.37 -6.94
CA ALA A 39 -14.18 -0.46 -7.82
C ALA A 39 -13.31 0.68 -8.37
N GLY A 40 -12.19 0.98 -7.72
CA GLY A 40 -11.32 2.09 -8.10
C GLY A 40 -10.29 1.71 -9.16
N TRP A 41 -9.51 2.67 -9.57
CA TRP A 41 -8.42 2.52 -10.53
C TRP A 41 -7.13 2.16 -9.78
N SER A 42 -7.16 0.98 -9.15
CA SER A 42 -6.14 0.58 -8.17
C SER A 42 -4.89 -0.05 -8.78
N TYR A 43 -4.90 -0.33 -10.08
CA TYR A 43 -3.77 -0.98 -10.73
C TYR A 43 -2.48 -0.16 -10.56
N GLY A 44 -1.47 -0.79 -10.00
CA GLY A 44 -0.16 -0.17 -9.80
C GLY A 44 -0.10 0.85 -8.66
N CYS A 45 -1.18 1.07 -7.91
CA CYS A 45 -1.17 2.01 -6.80
C CYS A 45 -0.42 1.47 -5.58
N ILE A 46 -0.09 2.38 -4.65
CA ILE A 46 0.21 1.97 -3.28
C ILE A 46 -1.10 2.05 -2.48
N LEU A 47 -1.44 0.96 -1.81
CA LEU A 47 -2.63 0.90 -0.96
C LEU A 47 -2.25 1.14 0.49
N LEU A 48 -2.83 2.16 1.10
CA LEU A 48 -2.72 2.45 2.53
C LEU A 48 -3.96 1.91 3.22
N THR A 49 -3.79 1.03 4.19
CA THR A 49 -4.93 0.42 4.88
C THR A 49 -4.59 0.09 6.33
N GLY A 50 -5.61 0.10 7.19
CA GLY A 50 -5.51 -0.40 8.56
C GLY A 50 -5.98 -1.83 8.71
N LEU A 51 -6.52 -2.44 7.65
CA LEU A 51 -6.92 -3.85 7.66
C LEU A 51 -5.71 -4.74 7.40
N THR A 52 -5.58 -5.80 8.20
CA THR A 52 -4.45 -6.72 8.13
C THR A 52 -4.86 -8.15 7.79
N SER A 53 -6.10 -8.34 7.32
CA SER A 53 -6.62 -9.67 7.00
C SER A 53 -6.10 -10.19 5.66
N ILE A 54 -6.21 -11.51 5.48
CA ILE A 54 -5.84 -12.16 4.22
C ILE A 54 -6.64 -11.61 3.03
N GLN A 55 -7.86 -11.13 3.28
CA GLN A 55 -8.71 -10.55 2.24
C GLN A 55 -8.07 -9.33 1.59
N VAL A 56 -7.30 -8.54 2.34
CA VAL A 56 -6.57 -7.38 1.78
C VAL A 56 -5.62 -7.84 0.68
N ILE A 57 -4.89 -8.91 0.94
CA ILE A 57 -3.92 -9.43 -0.02
C ILE A 57 -4.63 -9.96 -1.27
N ARG A 58 -5.70 -10.72 -1.09
CA ARG A 58 -6.49 -11.25 -2.21
C ARG A 58 -7.07 -10.13 -3.07
N THR A 59 -7.61 -9.10 -2.42
CA THR A 59 -8.13 -7.92 -3.12
C THR A 59 -7.03 -7.19 -3.88
N ALA A 60 -5.89 -6.99 -3.25
CA ALA A 60 -4.74 -6.33 -3.87
C ALA A 60 -4.25 -7.09 -5.10
N MET A 61 -4.22 -8.43 -5.02
CA MET A 61 -3.84 -9.28 -6.15
C MET A 61 -4.81 -9.14 -7.32
N VAL A 62 -6.11 -9.18 -7.05
CA VAL A 62 -7.14 -9.05 -8.08
C VAL A 62 -7.13 -7.67 -8.72
N ALA A 63 -6.99 -6.62 -7.91
CA ALA A 63 -6.99 -5.24 -8.37
C ALA A 63 -5.66 -4.80 -9.01
N GLY A 64 -4.61 -5.61 -8.90
CA GLY A 64 -3.30 -5.27 -9.43
C GLY A 64 -2.59 -4.17 -8.65
N VAL A 65 -2.85 -4.07 -7.36
CA VAL A 65 -2.19 -3.11 -6.47
C VAL A 65 -0.68 -3.34 -6.49
N GLY A 66 0.10 -2.27 -6.55
CA GLY A 66 1.56 -2.37 -6.64
C GLY A 66 2.26 -2.67 -5.33
N ALA A 67 1.72 -2.17 -4.21
CA ALA A 67 2.26 -2.40 -2.87
C ALA A 67 1.20 -2.06 -1.82
N VAL A 68 1.33 -2.63 -0.63
CA VAL A 68 0.41 -2.35 0.49
C VAL A 68 1.22 -1.87 1.70
N VAL A 69 0.77 -0.78 2.30
CA VAL A 69 1.33 -0.28 3.57
C VAL A 69 0.24 -0.32 4.63
N PHE A 70 0.54 -1.02 5.73
CA PHE A 70 -0.34 -1.07 6.89
C PHE A 70 -0.02 0.11 7.79
N VAL A 71 -1.01 0.96 8.04
CA VAL A 71 -0.83 2.19 8.83
C VAL A 71 -0.96 1.92 10.34
N ARG A 72 -0.49 2.86 11.16
CA ARG A 72 -0.56 2.84 12.61
C ARG A 72 0.08 1.60 13.26
N ASN A 73 1.18 1.13 12.71
CA ASN A 73 1.89 -0.06 13.19
C ASN A 73 1.03 -1.32 13.26
N LYS A 74 0.01 -1.42 12.42
CA LYS A 74 -0.83 -2.61 12.35
C LYS A 74 -0.09 -3.71 11.62
N ARG A 75 0.40 -4.69 12.36
CA ARG A 75 1.18 -5.78 11.78
C ARG A 75 0.29 -6.95 11.38
N PRO A 76 0.34 -7.39 10.12
CA PRO A 76 -0.36 -8.59 9.69
C PRO A 76 0.32 -9.85 10.28
N THR A 77 -0.41 -10.96 10.25
CA THR A 77 0.14 -12.26 10.67
C THR A 77 1.16 -12.76 9.65
N ASP A 78 1.98 -13.71 10.05
CA ASP A 78 2.95 -14.33 9.15
C ASP A 78 2.28 -14.99 7.95
N GLU A 79 1.08 -15.56 8.12
CA GLU A 79 0.29 -16.14 7.04
C GLU A 79 -0.02 -15.12 5.95
N VAL A 80 -0.40 -13.91 6.34
CA VAL A 80 -0.68 -12.82 5.40
C VAL A 80 0.58 -12.41 4.64
N ILE A 81 1.70 -12.30 5.37
CA ILE A 81 2.99 -11.95 4.76
C ILE A 81 3.44 -13.02 3.76
N GLU A 82 3.29 -14.29 4.12
CA GLU A 82 3.65 -15.40 3.24
C GLU A 82 2.85 -15.40 1.94
N LEU A 83 1.54 -15.14 2.02
CA LEU A 83 0.71 -15.06 0.82
C LEU A 83 1.17 -13.94 -0.09
N ALA A 84 1.42 -12.75 0.46
CA ALA A 84 1.90 -11.61 -0.31
C ALA A 84 3.25 -11.91 -0.97
N GLU A 85 4.15 -12.53 -0.23
CA GLU A 85 5.47 -12.88 -0.74
C GLU A 85 5.39 -13.88 -1.88
N SER A 86 4.49 -14.85 -1.80
CA SER A 86 4.28 -15.83 -2.88
C SER A 86 3.80 -15.18 -4.19
N ASP A 87 3.14 -14.02 -4.10
CA ASP A 87 2.66 -13.26 -5.25
C ASP A 87 3.57 -12.07 -5.62
N ASN A 88 4.71 -11.97 -4.97
CA ASN A 88 5.65 -10.84 -5.14
C ASN A 88 5.00 -9.47 -4.84
N LEU A 89 4.03 -9.43 -3.95
CA LEU A 89 3.36 -8.20 -3.53
C LEU A 89 4.14 -7.58 -2.36
N PRO A 90 4.74 -6.39 -2.53
CA PRO A 90 5.44 -5.73 -1.44
C PRO A 90 4.48 -5.32 -0.32
N LEU A 91 4.85 -5.64 0.91
CA LEU A 91 4.16 -5.17 2.12
C LEU A 91 5.13 -4.39 2.98
N ALA A 92 4.61 -3.36 3.64
CA ALA A 92 5.34 -2.60 4.63
C ALA A 92 4.42 -2.18 5.76
N ILE A 93 5.01 -1.82 6.90
CA ILE A 93 4.29 -1.33 8.06
C ILE A 93 4.80 0.07 8.41
N SER A 94 3.88 1.02 8.62
CA SER A 94 4.19 2.41 8.94
C SER A 94 3.61 2.80 10.30
N PRO A 95 4.36 3.56 11.12
CA PRO A 95 3.81 4.11 12.37
C PRO A 95 2.80 5.24 12.11
N CYS A 96 2.81 5.83 10.93
CA CYS A 96 1.95 6.97 10.61
C CYS A 96 0.48 6.56 10.55
N SER A 97 -0.41 7.48 10.95
CA SER A 97 -1.85 7.30 10.78
C SER A 97 -2.22 7.37 9.29
N MET A 98 -3.44 6.96 8.98
CA MET A 98 -3.97 7.10 7.61
C MET A 98 -3.90 8.56 7.15
N PHE A 99 -4.36 9.49 7.99
CA PHE A 99 -4.37 10.92 7.67
C PHE A 99 -2.97 11.44 7.37
N VAL A 100 -2.02 11.16 8.25
CA VAL A 100 -0.63 11.63 8.08
C VAL A 100 0.01 11.00 6.84
N SER A 101 -0.21 9.72 6.63
CA SER A 101 0.31 9.01 5.46
C SER A 101 -0.20 9.63 4.16
N CYS A 102 -1.50 9.84 4.05
CA CYS A 102 -2.09 10.48 2.88
C CYS A 102 -1.57 11.91 2.70
N GLY A 103 -1.50 12.67 3.78
CA GLY A 103 -1.02 14.05 3.74
C GLY A 103 0.41 14.15 3.25
N ARG A 104 1.30 13.30 3.76
CA ARG A 104 2.70 13.30 3.33
C ARG A 104 2.86 12.97 1.86
N LEU A 105 2.16 11.94 1.38
CA LEU A 105 2.26 11.53 -0.03
C LEU A 105 1.63 12.57 -0.96
N HIS A 106 0.50 13.14 -0.58
CA HIS A 106 -0.14 14.20 -1.34
C HIS A 106 0.77 15.44 -1.44
N HIS A 107 1.41 15.81 -0.34
CA HIS A 107 2.36 16.93 -0.30
C HIS A 107 3.54 16.71 -1.26
N MET A 108 3.95 15.47 -1.47
CA MET A 108 5.04 15.11 -2.37
C MET A 108 4.61 14.99 -3.83
N GLY A 109 3.34 15.31 -4.14
CA GLY A 109 2.85 15.34 -5.52
C GLY A 109 2.17 14.07 -6.00
N MET A 110 1.96 13.09 -5.14
CA MET A 110 1.22 11.88 -5.53
C MET A 110 -0.28 12.18 -5.59
N THR A 111 -0.99 11.50 -6.47
CA THR A 111 -2.43 11.67 -6.65
C THR A 111 -3.20 10.44 -6.16
N GLY A 112 -4.48 10.65 -5.83
CA GLY A 112 -5.38 9.56 -5.47
C GLY A 112 -5.85 8.77 -6.68
N LEU A 113 -6.67 7.75 -6.44
CA LEU A 113 -7.19 6.86 -7.50
C LEU A 113 -8.17 7.57 -8.43
N ASP A 114 -8.74 8.68 -8.00
CA ASP A 114 -9.68 9.49 -8.77
C ASP A 114 -8.99 10.68 -9.48
N GLY A 115 -7.69 10.66 -9.60
CA GLY A 115 -6.90 11.65 -10.32
C GLY A 115 -6.76 12.97 -9.57
N ASN A 116 -6.99 14.09 -10.26
CA ASN A 116 -6.72 15.44 -9.74
C ASN A 116 -7.92 16.09 -9.05
N ARG A 117 -8.79 15.33 -8.49
CA ARG A 117 -9.95 15.87 -7.79
C ARG A 117 -9.62 16.49 -6.46
#